data_c1e7563ce27a1e27df66d6cda1d24ea1
#
_entry.id   c1e7563ce27a1e27df66d6cda1d24ea1
#
_cell.length_a   1.000
_cell.length_b   1.000
_cell.length_c   1.000
_cell.angle_alpha   90.00
_cell.angle_beta   90.00
_cell.angle_gamma   90.00
#
_symmetry.space_group_name_H-M   'P 1'
#
loop_
_entity.id
_entity.type
_entity.pdbx_description
1 polymer ?
#
loop_
_entity_poly.entity_id
_entity_poly.type
_entity_poly.pdbx_seq_one_letter_code
_entity_poly.pdbx_strand_id
1 'polypeptide(L)'
;MSIDNLIFRIAQRYGITALGEDLGVKPNTFKNKVNPNLDTHHIYAHELDLIATIADTDEIAKYFAEQRGLMCIKKPDFDGLSDEAIYDLSLTVQERNGEYAKVVKILMSDGEIDFEESALIRKKYRELLAAQAEHQNKLDSFMAVCEETKAARAKKK
;
A
#
# COMPACT_ATOMS: atom_id res chain seq x y z
N MET A 1 0.47 4.81 18.47
CA MET A 1 1.95 4.80 18.30
C MET A 1 2.34 6.08 17.61
N SER A 2 3.42 6.79 18.02
CA SER A 2 3.88 7.99 17.31
C SER A 2 4.65 7.63 16.03
N ILE A 3 4.79 8.60 15.12
CA ILE A 3 5.61 8.43 13.90
C ILE A 3 7.07 8.17 14.24
N ASP A 4 7.62 8.83 15.26
CA ASP A 4 9.01 8.65 15.68
C ASP A 4 9.29 7.23 16.17
N ASN A 5 8.36 6.64 16.94
CA ASN A 5 8.45 5.25 17.37
C ASN A 5 8.35 4.27 16.19
N LEU A 6 7.56 4.58 15.18
CA LEU A 6 7.48 3.78 13.97
C LEU A 6 8.79 3.80 13.20
N ILE A 7 9.35 5.00 12.97
CA ILE A 7 10.64 5.18 12.26
C ILE A 7 11.77 4.49 13.01
N PHE A 8 11.82 4.64 14.33
CA PHE A 8 12.83 3.97 15.16
C PHE A 8 12.76 2.45 14.99
N ARG A 9 11.57 1.86 15.00
CA ARG A 9 11.36 0.42 14.80
C ARG A 9 11.78 -0.04 13.39
N ILE A 10 11.47 0.73 12.35
CA ILE A 10 11.92 0.45 10.98
C ILE A 10 13.44 0.49 10.92
N ALA A 11 14.07 1.53 11.47
CA ALA A 11 15.52 1.67 11.52
C ALA A 11 16.20 0.54 12.30
N GLN A 12 15.59 0.07 13.40
CA GLN A 12 16.12 -1.08 14.15
C GLN A 12 16.09 -2.38 13.33
N ARG A 13 15.03 -2.64 12.58
CA ARG A 13 14.91 -3.85 11.73
C ARG A 13 15.91 -3.85 10.59
N TYR A 14 16.12 -2.71 9.95
CA TYR A 14 17.09 -2.58 8.86
C TYR A 14 18.54 -2.58 9.38
N GLY A 15 18.76 -2.02 10.54
CA GLY A 15 20.05 -1.70 11.12
C GLY A 15 20.30 -0.19 11.07
N ILE A 16 20.30 0.48 12.24
CA ILE A 16 20.37 1.95 12.33
C ILE A 16 21.59 2.52 11.60
N THR A 17 22.76 1.87 11.75
CA THR A 17 24.00 2.31 11.09
C THR A 17 23.93 2.16 9.58
N ALA A 18 23.49 0.99 9.10
CA ALA A 18 23.37 0.70 7.68
C ALA A 18 22.38 1.64 6.99
N LEU A 19 21.18 1.83 7.59
CA LEU A 19 20.19 2.74 7.06
C LEU A 19 20.68 4.19 7.01
N GLY A 20 21.46 4.63 8.03
CA GLY A 20 22.09 5.95 8.03
C GLY A 20 23.10 6.11 6.90
N GLU A 21 23.94 5.11 6.64
CA GLU A 21 24.92 5.09 5.55
C GLU A 21 24.22 5.12 4.18
N ASP A 22 23.20 4.31 3.98
CA ASP A 22 22.42 4.26 2.73
C ASP A 22 21.67 5.56 2.45
N LEU A 23 21.28 6.30 3.51
CA LEU A 23 20.70 7.65 3.42
C LEU A 23 21.76 8.75 3.20
N GLY A 24 23.04 8.43 3.22
CA GLY A 24 24.13 9.41 3.17
C GLY A 24 24.26 10.29 4.42
N VAL A 25 23.70 9.86 5.54
CA VAL A 25 23.74 10.56 6.82
C VAL A 25 24.76 9.90 7.74
N LYS A 26 25.59 10.71 8.43
CA LYS A 26 26.54 10.16 9.39
C LYS A 26 25.81 9.28 10.42
N PRO A 27 26.28 8.04 10.71
CA PRO A 27 25.59 7.09 11.58
C PRO A 27 25.18 7.63 12.95
N ASN A 28 26.05 8.39 13.61
CA ASN A 28 25.74 9.02 14.89
C ASN A 28 24.66 10.09 14.78
N THR A 29 24.64 10.86 13.68
CA THR A 29 23.60 11.86 13.42
C THR A 29 22.27 11.17 13.17
N PHE A 30 22.28 10.11 12.35
CA PHE A 30 21.07 9.34 12.06
C PHE A 30 20.52 8.64 13.30
N LYS A 31 21.39 8.03 14.12
CA LYS A 31 21.02 7.44 15.40
C LYS A 31 20.31 8.43 16.32
N ASN A 32 20.77 9.68 16.36
CA ASN A 32 20.12 10.73 17.14
C ASN A 32 18.79 11.16 16.53
N LYS A 33 18.69 11.24 15.18
CA LYS A 33 17.47 11.60 14.47
C LYS A 33 16.33 10.59 14.68
N VAL A 34 16.64 9.29 14.72
CA VAL A 34 15.62 8.24 14.90
C VAL A 34 15.30 7.95 16.36
N ASN A 35 16.04 8.50 17.31
CA ASN A 35 15.80 8.26 18.72
C ASN A 35 14.57 9.04 19.21
N PRO A 36 13.45 8.38 19.55
CA PRO A 36 12.21 9.06 19.94
C PRO A 36 12.29 9.81 21.28
N ASN A 37 13.40 9.65 22.02
CA ASN A 37 13.61 10.33 23.30
C ASN A 37 14.50 11.59 23.17
N LEU A 38 14.90 11.99 21.96
CA LEU A 38 15.73 13.16 21.70
C LEU A 38 14.96 14.20 20.89
N ASP A 39 14.71 15.36 21.50
CA ASP A 39 13.99 16.48 20.84
C ASP A 39 14.90 17.40 20.01
N THR A 40 16.21 17.11 19.95
CA THR A 40 17.20 17.98 19.29
C THR A 40 17.44 17.61 17.82
N HIS A 41 17.00 16.45 17.40
CA HIS A 41 17.20 15.94 16.05
C HIS A 41 15.88 15.34 15.53
N HIS A 42 15.52 15.68 14.30
CA HIS A 42 14.28 15.23 13.69
C HIS A 42 14.53 14.63 12.31
N ILE A 43 13.67 13.69 11.91
CA ILE A 43 13.58 13.21 10.54
C ILE A 43 12.80 14.23 9.73
N TYR A 44 13.35 14.66 8.59
CA TYR A 44 12.66 15.56 7.67
C TYR A 44 11.69 14.79 6.76
N ALA A 45 10.68 15.51 6.22
CA ALA A 45 9.65 14.88 5.39
C ALA A 45 10.21 14.14 4.17
N HIS A 46 11.26 14.67 3.51
CA HIS A 46 11.92 14.01 2.39
C HIS A 46 12.70 12.75 2.80
N GLU A 47 13.18 12.69 4.04
CA GLU A 47 13.87 11.50 4.56
C GLU A 47 12.88 10.35 4.82
N LEU A 48 11.60 10.63 5.08
CA LEU A 48 10.58 9.59 5.29
C LEU A 48 10.39 8.71 4.05
N ASP A 49 10.34 9.33 2.88
CA ASP A 49 10.21 8.63 1.59
C ASP A 49 11.45 7.79 1.28
N LEU A 50 12.64 8.34 1.52
CA LEU A 50 13.90 7.61 1.37
C LEU A 50 14.00 6.43 2.34
N ILE A 51 13.63 6.60 3.61
CA ILE A 51 13.57 5.51 4.60
C ILE A 51 12.62 4.41 4.15
N ALA A 52 11.42 4.79 3.66
CA ALA A 52 10.44 3.82 3.17
C ALA A 52 10.97 3.04 1.97
N THR A 53 11.63 3.72 1.03
CA THR A 53 12.21 3.13 -0.18
C THR A 53 13.38 2.20 0.14
N ILE A 54 14.35 2.64 0.94
CA ILE A 54 15.54 1.85 1.29
C ILE A 54 15.16 0.64 2.15
N ALA A 55 14.26 0.82 3.11
CA ALA A 55 13.81 -0.26 3.99
C ALA A 55 12.72 -1.14 3.36
N ASP A 56 12.31 -0.88 2.11
CA ASP A 56 11.24 -1.56 1.37
C ASP A 56 9.98 -1.76 2.24
N THR A 57 9.42 -0.65 2.73
CA THR A 57 8.29 -0.71 3.67
C THR A 57 7.18 0.29 3.36
N ASP A 58 5.93 -0.17 3.43
CA ASP A 58 4.73 0.67 3.30
C ASP A 58 4.24 1.21 4.67
N GLU A 59 4.93 0.89 5.78
CA GLU A 59 4.42 1.20 7.12
C GLU A 59 4.25 2.69 7.37
N ILE A 60 5.12 3.53 6.80
CA ILE A 60 5.03 5.00 6.92
C ILE A 60 3.78 5.52 6.21
N ALA A 61 3.54 5.06 4.98
CA ALA A 61 2.33 5.43 4.22
C ALA A 61 1.06 4.96 4.93
N LYS A 62 1.04 3.73 5.41
CA LYS A 62 -0.08 3.16 6.19
C LYS A 62 -0.35 3.95 7.46
N TYR A 63 0.70 4.35 8.18
CA TYR A 63 0.55 5.17 9.38
C TYR A 63 -0.20 6.49 9.09
N PHE A 64 0.23 7.24 8.07
CA PHE A 64 -0.43 8.50 7.72
C PHE A 64 -1.86 8.31 7.19
N ALA A 65 -2.10 7.24 6.43
CA ALA A 65 -3.44 6.90 5.97
C ALA A 65 -4.37 6.60 7.15
N GLU A 66 -3.95 5.78 8.11
CA GLU A 66 -4.72 5.43 9.30
C GLU A 66 -5.05 6.65 10.17
N GLN A 67 -4.11 7.59 10.34
CA GLN A 67 -4.36 8.83 11.09
C GLN A 67 -5.47 9.71 10.47
N ARG A 68 -5.76 9.55 9.20
CA ARG A 68 -6.78 10.28 8.45
C ARG A 68 -8.04 9.47 8.14
N GLY A 69 -8.13 8.24 8.67
CA GLY A 69 -9.24 7.33 8.35
C GLY A 69 -9.22 6.84 6.89
N LEU A 70 -8.05 6.89 6.24
CA LEU A 70 -7.85 6.41 4.88
C LEU A 70 -7.26 5.00 4.89
N MET A 71 -7.41 4.28 3.78
CA MET A 71 -6.75 2.99 3.55
C MET A 71 -5.66 3.14 2.48
N CYS A 72 -4.49 2.56 2.74
CA CYS A 72 -3.46 2.33 1.74
C CYS A 72 -3.71 1.01 1.04
N ILE A 73 -3.81 1.04 -0.28
CA ILE A 73 -3.85 -0.14 -1.13
C ILE A 73 -2.61 -0.10 -2.01
N LYS A 74 -1.81 -1.19 -1.99
CA LYS A 74 -0.63 -1.27 -2.86
C LYS A 74 -1.11 -1.28 -4.31
N LYS A 75 -0.58 -0.34 -5.11
CA LYS A 75 -0.82 -0.34 -6.55
C LYS A 75 -0.08 -1.55 -7.12
N PRO A 76 -0.77 -2.47 -7.81
CA PRO A 76 -0.09 -3.60 -8.42
C PRO A 76 0.83 -3.15 -9.56
N ASP A 77 1.94 -3.85 -9.73
CA ASP A 77 2.82 -3.66 -10.87
C ASP A 77 2.11 -4.12 -12.14
N PHE A 78 2.30 -3.34 -13.22
CA PHE A 78 1.59 -3.55 -14.46
C PHE A 78 2.49 -4.27 -15.49
N ASP A 79 2.23 -5.56 -15.71
CA ASP A 79 2.95 -6.40 -16.68
C ASP A 79 2.12 -6.69 -17.94
N GLY A 80 1.84 -5.64 -18.73
CA GLY A 80 1.26 -5.79 -20.06
C GLY A 80 -0.27 -5.79 -20.13
N LEU A 81 -0.77 -5.55 -21.34
CA LEU A 81 -2.20 -5.43 -21.68
C LEU A 81 -2.63 -6.59 -22.57
N SER A 82 -3.57 -7.41 -22.09
CA SER A 82 -4.42 -8.21 -22.94
C SER A 82 -5.88 -8.05 -22.51
N ASP A 83 -6.81 -8.08 -23.46
CA ASP A 83 -8.25 -8.04 -23.18
C ASP A 83 -8.66 -9.20 -22.26
N GLU A 84 -8.03 -10.37 -22.45
CA GLU A 84 -8.24 -11.57 -21.65
C GLU A 84 -7.83 -11.35 -20.20
N ALA A 85 -6.71 -10.69 -19.93
CA ALA A 85 -6.25 -10.39 -18.58
C ALA A 85 -7.19 -9.43 -17.83
N ILE A 86 -7.85 -8.49 -18.53
CA ILE A 86 -8.84 -7.58 -17.92
C ILE A 86 -10.10 -8.37 -17.56
N TYR A 87 -10.53 -9.29 -18.43
CA TYR A 87 -11.69 -10.14 -18.17
C TYR A 87 -11.45 -11.07 -16.97
N ASP A 88 -10.29 -11.73 -16.92
CA ASP A 88 -9.90 -12.60 -15.80
C ASP A 88 -9.84 -11.85 -14.47
N LEU A 89 -9.37 -10.60 -14.48
CA LEU A 89 -9.41 -9.76 -13.29
C LEU A 89 -10.82 -9.39 -12.85
N SER A 90 -11.74 -9.19 -13.80
CA SER A 90 -13.17 -8.97 -13.46
C SER A 90 -13.75 -10.19 -12.75
N LEU A 91 -13.41 -11.40 -13.20
CA LEU A 91 -13.81 -12.64 -12.52
C LEU A 91 -13.18 -12.76 -11.13
N THR A 92 -11.90 -12.42 -10.99
CA THR A 92 -11.20 -12.40 -9.70
C THR A 92 -11.87 -11.43 -8.71
N VAL A 93 -12.28 -10.24 -9.16
CA VAL A 93 -13.01 -9.29 -8.30
C VAL A 93 -14.34 -9.89 -7.82
N GLN A 94 -15.09 -10.57 -8.71
CA GLN A 94 -16.35 -11.22 -8.34
C GLN A 94 -16.14 -12.36 -7.33
N GLU A 95 -15.10 -13.18 -7.53
CA GLU A 95 -14.71 -14.23 -6.59
C GLU A 95 -14.39 -13.68 -5.20
N ARG A 96 -13.54 -12.64 -5.12
CA ARG A 96 -13.18 -11.98 -3.85
C ARG A 96 -14.38 -11.34 -3.17
N ASN A 97 -15.30 -10.76 -3.95
CA ASN A 97 -16.55 -10.22 -3.41
C ASN A 97 -17.44 -11.31 -2.82
N GLY A 98 -17.55 -12.45 -3.51
CA GLY A 98 -18.27 -13.63 -3.02
C GLY A 98 -17.67 -14.20 -1.74
N GLU A 99 -16.33 -14.33 -1.67
CA GLU A 99 -15.62 -14.75 -0.45
C GLU A 99 -15.89 -13.82 0.73
N TYR A 100 -15.76 -12.50 0.51
CA TYR A 100 -16.05 -11.50 1.53
C TYR A 100 -17.48 -11.59 2.03
N ALA A 101 -18.47 -11.62 1.12
CA ALA A 101 -19.88 -11.71 1.48
C ALA A 101 -20.20 -12.99 2.27
N LYS A 102 -19.58 -14.13 1.89
CA LYS A 102 -19.73 -15.40 2.60
C LYS A 102 -19.18 -15.32 4.02
N VAL A 103 -17.99 -14.75 4.19
CA VAL A 103 -17.39 -14.59 5.53
C VAL A 103 -18.25 -13.69 6.40
N VAL A 104 -18.68 -12.52 5.92
CA VAL A 104 -19.56 -11.61 6.66
C VAL A 104 -20.85 -12.32 7.05
N LYS A 105 -21.51 -13.05 6.14
CA LYS A 105 -22.74 -13.78 6.44
C LYS A 105 -22.56 -14.83 7.53
N ILE A 106 -21.45 -15.57 7.50
CA ILE A 106 -21.19 -16.63 8.50
C ILE A 106 -20.91 -16.02 9.87
N LEU A 107 -20.01 -15.03 9.93
CA LEU A 107 -19.56 -14.45 11.18
C LEU A 107 -20.59 -13.52 11.83
N MET A 108 -21.56 -13.01 11.09
CA MET A 108 -22.69 -12.23 11.64
C MET A 108 -23.92 -13.08 11.97
N SER A 109 -23.83 -14.40 11.88
CA SER A 109 -25.02 -15.28 12.02
C SER A 109 -25.57 -15.35 13.45
N ASP A 110 -24.74 -15.12 14.45
CA ASP A 110 -25.12 -15.09 15.88
C ASP A 110 -25.39 -13.67 16.39
N GLY A 111 -25.14 -12.63 15.58
CA GLY A 111 -25.37 -11.22 15.91
C GLY A 111 -24.27 -10.56 16.74
N GLU A 112 -23.18 -11.26 17.02
CA GLU A 112 -22.01 -10.74 17.70
C GLU A 112 -20.78 -10.88 16.81
N ILE A 113 -19.81 -10.00 16.95
CA ILE A 113 -18.52 -10.06 16.21
C ILE A 113 -17.40 -9.90 17.23
N ASP A 114 -16.59 -10.92 17.40
CA ASP A 114 -15.41 -10.85 18.24
C ASP A 114 -14.21 -10.19 17.53
N PHE A 115 -13.08 -10.09 18.26
CA PHE A 115 -11.88 -9.44 17.73
C PHE A 115 -11.26 -10.21 16.57
N GLU A 116 -11.22 -11.54 16.62
CA GLU A 116 -10.63 -12.40 15.59
C GLU A 116 -11.50 -12.40 14.34
N GLU A 117 -12.80 -12.47 14.51
CA GLU A 117 -13.77 -12.38 13.42
C GLU A 117 -13.73 -11.03 12.71
N SER A 118 -13.63 -9.94 13.49
CA SER A 118 -13.46 -8.60 12.91
C SER A 118 -12.15 -8.47 12.12
N ALA A 119 -11.08 -9.10 12.57
CA ALA A 119 -9.81 -9.14 11.87
C ALA A 119 -9.91 -9.91 10.54
N LEU A 120 -10.63 -11.05 10.54
CA LEU A 120 -10.87 -11.84 9.33
C LEU A 120 -11.73 -11.09 8.30
N ILE A 121 -12.80 -10.43 8.73
CA ILE A 121 -13.65 -9.59 7.88
C ILE A 121 -12.79 -8.49 7.21
N ARG A 122 -11.99 -7.77 8.02
CA ARG A 122 -11.10 -6.71 7.51
C ARG A 122 -10.05 -7.25 6.53
N LYS A 123 -9.51 -8.44 6.78
CA LYS A 123 -8.56 -9.09 5.87
C LYS A 123 -9.23 -9.36 4.52
N LYS A 124 -10.40 -10.01 4.50
CA LYS A 124 -11.13 -10.33 3.28
C LYS A 124 -11.57 -9.07 2.52
N TYR A 125 -11.96 -8.03 3.23
CA TYR A 125 -12.27 -6.74 2.62
C TYR A 125 -11.05 -6.10 1.93
N ARG A 126 -9.86 -6.17 2.55
CA ARG A 126 -8.62 -5.68 1.93
C ARG A 126 -8.23 -6.48 0.68
N GLU A 127 -8.42 -7.80 0.68
CA GLU A 127 -8.20 -8.65 -0.49
C GLU A 127 -9.12 -8.26 -1.66
N LEU A 128 -10.38 -7.99 -1.39
CA LEU A 128 -11.34 -7.48 -2.37
C LEU A 128 -10.93 -6.11 -2.93
N LEU A 129 -10.58 -5.17 -2.06
CA LEU A 129 -10.14 -3.83 -2.47
C LEU A 129 -8.87 -3.87 -3.32
N ALA A 130 -7.93 -4.76 -3.00
CA ALA A 130 -6.71 -4.94 -3.79
C ALA A 130 -7.04 -5.45 -5.20
N ALA A 131 -7.91 -6.45 -5.32
CA ALA A 131 -8.36 -6.96 -6.62
C ALA A 131 -9.11 -5.90 -7.45
N GLN A 132 -9.96 -5.08 -6.80
CA GLN A 132 -10.64 -3.97 -7.48
C GLN A 132 -9.66 -2.90 -7.96
N ALA A 133 -8.67 -2.55 -7.15
CA ALA A 133 -7.64 -1.56 -7.53
C ALA A 133 -6.79 -2.07 -8.70
N GLU A 134 -6.43 -3.35 -8.71
CA GLU A 134 -5.71 -3.97 -9.81
C GLU A 134 -6.52 -3.94 -11.10
N HIS A 135 -7.78 -4.37 -11.06
CA HIS A 135 -8.68 -4.33 -12.20
C HIS A 135 -8.83 -2.90 -12.76
N GLN A 136 -9.07 -1.90 -11.88
CA GLN A 136 -9.22 -0.51 -12.31
C GLN A 136 -7.93 0.03 -12.97
N ASN A 137 -6.76 -0.24 -12.38
CA ASN A 137 -5.48 0.20 -12.95
C ASN A 137 -5.23 -0.39 -14.35
N LYS A 138 -5.62 -1.66 -14.58
CA LYS A 138 -5.49 -2.27 -15.90
C LYS A 138 -6.48 -1.69 -16.90
N LEU A 139 -7.70 -1.42 -16.49
CA LEU A 139 -8.70 -0.73 -17.33
C LEU A 139 -8.22 0.67 -17.74
N ASP A 140 -7.72 1.46 -16.80
CA ASP A 140 -7.21 2.81 -17.06
C ASP A 140 -6.06 2.79 -18.08
N SER A 141 -5.14 1.85 -17.92
CA SER A 141 -4.02 1.68 -18.84
C SER A 141 -4.48 1.24 -20.24
N PHE A 142 -5.46 0.35 -20.32
CA PHE A 142 -6.05 -0.08 -21.59
C PHE A 142 -6.76 1.09 -22.29
N MET A 143 -7.54 1.87 -21.56
CA MET A 143 -8.21 3.06 -22.10
C MET A 143 -7.19 4.07 -22.65
N ALA A 144 -6.09 4.33 -21.96
CA ALA A 144 -5.02 5.23 -22.42
C ALA A 144 -4.43 4.77 -23.77
N VAL A 145 -4.12 3.48 -23.92
CA VAL A 145 -3.62 2.92 -25.19
C VAL A 145 -4.66 3.03 -26.32
N CYS A 146 -5.93 2.81 -26.02
CA CYS A 146 -7.01 2.99 -27.00
C CYS A 146 -7.14 4.44 -27.47
N GLU A 147 -7.00 5.41 -26.58
CA GLU A 147 -7.03 6.84 -26.90
C GLU A 147 -5.85 7.26 -27.78
N GLU A 148 -4.63 6.83 -27.43
CA GLU A 148 -3.43 7.08 -28.24
C GLU A 148 -3.57 6.49 -29.65
N THR A 149 -4.09 5.28 -29.77
CA THR A 149 -4.32 4.62 -31.06
C THR A 149 -5.34 5.38 -31.91
N LYS A 150 -6.44 5.86 -31.30
CA LYS A 150 -7.43 6.70 -31.99
C LYS A 150 -6.83 8.02 -32.47
N ALA A 151 -6.05 8.69 -31.62
CA ALA A 151 -5.39 9.94 -31.96
C ALA A 151 -4.38 9.77 -33.11
N ALA A 152 -3.61 8.68 -33.10
CA ALA A 152 -2.66 8.37 -34.20
C ALA A 152 -3.38 8.10 -35.52
N ARG A 153 -4.54 7.43 -35.51
CA ARG A 153 -5.35 7.20 -36.72
C ARG A 153 -5.96 8.50 -37.27
N ALA A 154 -6.38 9.42 -36.39
CA ALA A 154 -6.95 10.70 -36.81
C ALA A 154 -5.92 11.63 -37.47
N LYS A 155 -4.63 11.56 -37.09
CA LYS A 155 -3.53 12.33 -37.70
C LYS A 155 -3.08 11.81 -39.07
N LYS A 156 -3.50 10.60 -39.47
CA LYS A 156 -3.16 9.99 -40.76
C LYS A 156 -4.23 10.19 -41.84
N LYS A 157 -5.35 10.79 -41.50
CA LYS A 157 -6.40 11.24 -42.41
C LYS A 157 -6.28 12.73 -42.70
#